data_7cc843a8276174798aec1bbb8041cc76
#
_entry.id   7cc843a8276174798aec1bbb8041cc76
#
_cell.length_a   1.000
_cell.length_b   1.000
_cell.length_c   1.000
_cell.angle_alpha   90.00
_cell.angle_beta   90.00
_cell.angle_gamma   90.00
#
_symmetry.space_group_name_H-M   'P 1'
#
loop_
_entity.id
_entity.type
_entity.pdbx_description
1 polymer ?
#
loop_
_entity_poly.entity_id
_entity_poly.type
_entity_poly.pdbx_seq_one_letter_code
_entity_poly.pdbx_strand_id
1 'polypeptide(L)'
;MLISSLTLLSSVSPGVKGSLGEHDYTPAFYSIITGGSGSGKGRIAALQRMLEPWQQYIYDNSRHQVEEYEELQEAYDNYKMHKRQKQTSKQPLGPAPSKPKVVKQRNLALTGNVTQARLVELLEANYPYTSCMVDTEMETVLSMFSQDFGKYNDVLNKSYHHEPVDSSTKSSGSFMVKRPNLALLLSGT
;
A
#
# COMPACT_ATOMS: atom_id res chain seq x y z
N MET A 1 -8.06 -14.57 -18.97
CA MET A 1 -8.71 -13.24 -19.05
C MET A 1 -9.73 -13.02 -17.94
N LEU A 2 -10.77 -13.85 -17.77
CA LEU A 2 -11.80 -13.63 -16.73
C LEU A 2 -11.21 -13.52 -15.32
N ILE A 3 -10.39 -14.48 -14.91
CA ILE A 3 -9.73 -14.49 -13.59
C ILE A 3 -8.87 -13.24 -13.40
N SER A 4 -8.06 -12.88 -14.41
CA SER A 4 -7.24 -11.66 -14.35
C SER A 4 -8.09 -10.40 -14.17
N SER A 5 -9.20 -10.29 -14.92
CA SER A 5 -10.12 -9.17 -14.78
C SER A 5 -10.76 -9.12 -13.40
N LEU A 6 -11.19 -10.26 -12.85
CA LEU A 6 -11.77 -10.33 -11.51
C LEU A 6 -10.75 -9.92 -10.44
N THR A 7 -9.49 -10.37 -10.56
CA THR A 7 -8.42 -9.98 -9.62
C THR A 7 -8.17 -8.47 -9.67
N LEU A 8 -8.12 -7.89 -10.87
CA LEU A 8 -7.93 -6.45 -11.03
C LEU A 8 -9.13 -5.65 -10.52
N LEU A 9 -10.36 -6.09 -10.82
CA LEU A 9 -11.58 -5.46 -10.31
C LEU A 9 -11.66 -5.52 -8.77
N SER A 10 -11.16 -6.60 -8.16
CA SER A 10 -11.12 -6.73 -6.72
C SER A 10 -10.28 -5.63 -6.04
N SER A 11 -9.26 -5.12 -6.74
CA SER A 11 -8.40 -4.06 -6.22
C SER A 11 -9.04 -2.66 -6.25
N VAL A 12 -10.06 -2.46 -7.09
CA VAL A 12 -10.78 -1.17 -7.21
C VAL A 12 -12.13 -1.16 -6.51
N SER A 13 -12.36 -2.13 -5.62
CA SER A 13 -13.59 -2.27 -4.85
C SER A 13 -13.40 -1.91 -3.37
N PRO A 14 -13.00 -0.65 -3.03
CA PRO A 14 -12.77 -0.27 -1.65
C PRO A 14 -14.09 -0.30 -0.87
N GLY A 15 -14.02 -0.83 0.35
CA GLY A 15 -15.17 -0.88 1.24
C GLY A 15 -16.17 -2.02 0.97
N VAL A 16 -16.01 -2.78 -0.10
CA VAL A 16 -16.78 -4.01 -0.32
C VAL A 16 -16.32 -5.06 0.69
N LYS A 17 -17.25 -5.62 1.44
CA LYS A 17 -17.03 -6.68 2.41
C LYS A 17 -18.09 -7.74 2.27
N GLY A 18 -17.68 -8.98 2.41
CA GLY A 18 -18.56 -10.12 2.60
C GLY A 18 -18.34 -10.71 3.97
N SER A 19 -19.37 -11.21 4.63
CA SER A 19 -19.26 -11.90 5.91
C SER A 19 -19.63 -13.38 5.73
N LEU A 20 -18.79 -14.25 6.25
CA LEU A 20 -19.05 -15.68 6.31
C LEU A 20 -18.80 -16.16 7.76
N GLY A 21 -19.88 -16.49 8.48
CA GLY A 21 -19.80 -16.73 9.91
C GLY A 21 -19.36 -15.49 10.68
N GLU A 22 -18.32 -15.61 11.50
CA GLU A 22 -17.73 -14.51 12.28
C GLU A 22 -16.61 -13.75 11.55
N HIS A 23 -16.32 -14.12 10.30
CA HIS A 23 -15.21 -13.55 9.53
C HIS A 23 -15.69 -12.62 8.43
N ASP A 24 -15.11 -11.44 8.38
CA ASP A 24 -15.27 -10.47 7.30
C ASP A 24 -14.16 -10.66 6.25
N TYR A 25 -14.57 -10.77 5.01
CA TYR A 25 -13.69 -10.87 3.85
C TYR A 25 -13.78 -9.62 2.98
N THR A 26 -12.67 -9.24 2.38
CA THR A 26 -12.64 -8.27 1.28
C THR A 26 -12.37 -9.02 -0.03
N PRO A 27 -12.79 -8.49 -1.18
CA PRO A 27 -12.63 -9.18 -2.47
C PRO A 27 -11.19 -9.13 -3.03
N ALA A 28 -10.17 -9.13 -2.19
CA ALA A 28 -8.78 -9.11 -2.63
C ALA A 28 -8.34 -10.52 -3.06
N PHE A 29 -8.25 -10.76 -4.37
CA PHE A 29 -7.89 -12.08 -4.92
C PHE A 29 -6.38 -12.23 -5.14
N TYR A 30 -5.90 -13.46 -4.93
CA TYR A 30 -4.59 -13.92 -5.36
C TYR A 30 -4.74 -14.87 -6.54
N SER A 31 -4.13 -14.51 -7.66
CA SER A 31 -4.22 -15.29 -8.90
C SER A 31 -2.84 -15.50 -9.49
N ILE A 32 -2.53 -16.76 -9.76
CA ILE A 32 -1.32 -17.18 -10.46
C ILE A 32 -1.74 -17.86 -11.77
N ILE A 33 -1.26 -17.33 -12.89
CA ILE A 33 -1.62 -17.80 -14.22
C ILE A 33 -0.37 -18.32 -14.93
N THR A 34 -0.32 -19.62 -15.15
CA THR A 34 0.76 -20.26 -15.89
C THR A 34 0.31 -20.61 -17.30
N GLY A 35 1.25 -20.60 -18.22
CA GLY A 35 0.98 -20.98 -19.61
C GLY A 35 2.23 -20.92 -20.47
N GLY A 36 2.35 -21.78 -21.46
CA GLY A 36 3.47 -21.82 -22.36
C GLY A 36 3.69 -20.51 -23.13
N SER A 37 4.83 -20.39 -23.82
CA SER A 37 5.11 -19.25 -24.66
C SER A 37 4.01 -19.11 -25.74
N GLY A 38 3.60 -17.87 -26.02
CA GLY A 38 2.53 -17.60 -27.01
C GLY A 38 1.09 -17.81 -26.50
N SER A 39 0.86 -18.21 -25.23
CA SER A 39 -0.48 -18.44 -24.67
C SER A 39 -1.33 -17.17 -24.45
N GLY A 40 -0.82 -16.00 -24.82
CA GLY A 40 -1.55 -14.72 -24.71
C GLY A 40 -1.46 -14.06 -23.36
N LYS A 41 -0.54 -14.44 -22.49
CA LYS A 41 -0.29 -13.82 -21.16
C LYS A 41 -0.06 -12.31 -21.23
N GLY A 42 0.55 -11.80 -22.28
CA GLY A 42 0.77 -10.36 -22.50
C GLY A 42 -0.50 -9.50 -22.51
N ARG A 43 -1.68 -10.12 -22.66
CA ARG A 43 -2.96 -9.40 -22.54
C ARG A 43 -3.24 -8.93 -21.10
N ILE A 44 -2.56 -9.49 -20.10
CA ILE A 44 -2.67 -9.06 -18.69
C ILE A 44 -2.19 -7.61 -18.55
N ALA A 45 -1.11 -7.23 -19.23
CA ALA A 45 -0.62 -5.85 -19.25
C ALA A 45 -1.65 -4.86 -19.82
N ALA A 46 -2.44 -5.29 -20.81
CA ALA A 46 -3.52 -4.46 -21.36
C ALA A 46 -4.66 -4.26 -20.36
N LEU A 47 -5.01 -5.29 -19.58
CA LEU A 47 -6.00 -5.18 -18.51
C LEU A 47 -5.51 -4.28 -17.38
N GLN A 48 -4.24 -4.37 -17.01
CA GLN A 48 -3.64 -3.53 -15.96
C GLN A 48 -3.79 -2.04 -16.28
N ARG A 49 -3.60 -1.65 -17.56
CA ARG A 49 -3.79 -0.26 -18.01
C ARG A 49 -5.19 0.28 -17.76
N MET A 50 -6.21 -0.59 -17.68
CA MET A 50 -7.58 -0.15 -17.35
C MET A 50 -7.71 0.38 -15.91
N LEU A 51 -6.79 0.04 -15.01
CA LEU A 51 -6.76 0.53 -13.64
C LEU A 51 -5.98 1.84 -13.47
N GLU A 52 -5.19 2.23 -14.46
CA GLU A 52 -4.35 3.43 -14.38
C GLU A 52 -5.13 4.69 -13.98
N PRO A 53 -6.33 4.99 -14.55
CA PRO A 53 -7.07 6.19 -14.16
C PRO A 53 -7.48 6.20 -12.68
N TRP A 54 -7.87 5.04 -12.15
CA TRP A 54 -8.21 4.90 -10.73
C TRP A 54 -6.99 5.06 -9.83
N GLN A 55 -5.90 4.40 -10.18
CA GLN A 55 -4.64 4.48 -9.45
C GLN A 55 -4.10 5.90 -9.45
N GLN A 56 -4.15 6.58 -10.59
CA GLN A 56 -3.73 7.97 -10.73
C GLN A 56 -4.59 8.89 -9.87
N TYR A 57 -5.91 8.72 -9.88
CA TYR A 57 -6.82 9.50 -9.04
C TYR A 57 -6.46 9.37 -7.54
N ILE A 58 -6.23 8.15 -7.05
CA ILE A 58 -5.85 7.91 -5.65
C ILE A 58 -4.45 8.49 -5.34
N TYR A 59 -3.53 8.37 -6.29
CA TYR A 59 -2.20 8.93 -6.16
C TYR A 59 -2.26 10.47 -6.03
N ASP A 60 -2.94 11.15 -6.95
CA ASP A 60 -3.04 12.61 -6.96
C ASP A 60 -3.76 13.13 -5.72
N ASN A 61 -4.87 12.49 -5.33
CA ASN A 61 -5.59 12.85 -4.11
C ASN A 61 -4.71 12.71 -2.85
N SER A 62 -3.91 11.63 -2.76
CA SER A 62 -2.99 11.46 -1.63
C SER A 62 -1.83 12.45 -1.65
N ARG A 63 -1.37 12.86 -2.83
CA ARG A 63 -0.33 13.88 -2.98
C ARG A 63 -0.78 15.22 -2.41
N HIS A 64 -1.98 15.68 -2.75
CA HIS A 64 -2.54 16.90 -2.16
C HIS A 64 -2.64 16.82 -0.63
N GLN A 65 -3.04 15.67 -0.10
CA GLN A 65 -3.09 15.46 1.35
C GLN A 65 -1.70 15.50 2.00
N VAL A 66 -0.66 15.03 1.31
CA VAL A 66 0.73 15.11 1.79
C VAL A 66 1.22 16.55 1.77
N GLU A 67 0.97 17.30 0.70
CA GLU A 67 1.30 18.72 0.58
C GLU A 67 0.66 19.52 1.72
N GLU A 68 -0.64 19.34 1.96
CA GLU A 68 -1.36 19.98 3.08
C GLU A 68 -0.77 19.59 4.45
N TYR A 69 -0.41 18.31 4.63
CA TYR A 69 0.25 17.85 5.85
C TYR A 69 1.60 18.52 6.07
N GLU A 70 2.42 18.67 5.03
CA GLU A 70 3.73 19.30 5.11
C GLU A 70 3.61 20.78 5.52
N GLU A 71 2.67 21.52 4.94
CA GLU A 71 2.36 22.90 5.33
C GLU A 71 1.95 23.02 6.81
N LEU A 72 1.04 22.15 7.25
CA LEU A 72 0.59 22.11 8.64
C LEU A 72 1.72 21.71 9.61
N GLN A 73 2.58 20.79 9.19
CA GLN A 73 3.74 20.36 9.97
C GLN A 73 4.77 21.48 10.11
N GLU A 74 5.03 22.23 9.04
CA GLU A 74 5.92 23.38 9.08
C GLU A 74 5.37 24.48 10.02
N ALA A 75 4.08 24.80 9.93
CA ALA A 75 3.43 25.75 10.83
C ALA A 75 3.53 25.33 12.30
N TYR A 76 3.35 24.03 12.58
CA TYR A 76 3.48 23.47 13.93
C TYR A 76 4.92 23.53 14.46
N ASP A 77 5.90 23.24 13.64
CA ASP A 77 7.31 23.26 14.02
C ASP A 77 7.82 24.71 14.21
N ASN A 78 7.37 25.64 13.38
CA ASN A 78 7.62 27.06 13.54
C ASN A 78 7.04 27.59 14.87
N TYR A 79 5.81 27.18 15.20
CA TYR A 79 5.22 27.51 16.51
C TYR A 79 6.06 26.98 17.68
N LYS A 80 6.54 25.74 17.59
CA LYS A 80 7.42 25.15 18.62
C LYS A 80 8.74 25.91 18.78
N MET A 81 9.36 26.29 17.67
CA MET A 81 10.60 27.07 17.69
C MET A 81 10.37 28.44 18.36
N HIS A 82 9.30 29.15 17.99
CA HIS A 82 8.94 30.42 18.62
C HIS A 82 8.60 30.26 20.12
N LYS A 83 7.95 29.19 20.51
CA LYS A 83 7.67 28.88 21.92
C LYS A 83 8.95 28.69 22.72
N ARG A 84 9.94 28.00 22.17
CA ARG A 84 11.26 27.80 22.81
C ARG A 84 12.03 29.12 22.95
N GLN A 85 12.02 29.96 21.91
CA GLN A 85 12.70 31.28 21.94
C GLN A 85 12.01 32.26 22.89
N LYS A 86 10.68 32.22 23.00
CA LYS A 86 9.88 33.12 23.84
C LYS A 86 9.76 32.71 25.31
N GLN A 87 10.35 31.58 25.72
CA GLN A 87 10.47 31.26 27.15
C GLN A 87 11.27 32.32 27.91
N THR A 88 12.00 33.18 27.19
CA THR A 88 12.75 34.34 27.75
C THR A 88 11.99 35.67 27.63
N SER A 89 10.85 35.76 26.94
CA SER A 89 10.08 37.01 26.79
C SER A 89 8.59 36.77 27.13
N LYS A 90 8.02 37.65 27.92
CA LYS A 90 6.62 37.62 28.44
C LYS A 90 5.53 37.92 27.40
N GLN A 91 5.75 37.74 26.11
CA GLN A 91 4.73 37.98 25.07
C GLN A 91 3.79 36.78 24.92
N PRO A 92 2.45 36.98 24.90
CA PRO A 92 1.51 35.90 24.70
C PRO A 92 1.70 35.28 23.29
N LEU A 93 1.84 33.96 23.25
CA LEU A 93 1.73 33.19 22.01
C LEU A 93 0.25 32.99 21.70
N GLY A 94 -0.12 33.05 20.43
CA GLY A 94 -1.43 32.62 19.96
C GLY A 94 -1.76 31.18 20.30
N PRO A 95 -2.99 30.70 20.03
CA PRO A 95 -3.37 29.32 20.32
C PRO A 95 -2.43 28.34 19.61
N ALA A 96 -2.05 27.27 20.33
CA ALA A 96 -1.17 26.24 19.78
C ALA A 96 -1.88 25.50 18.65
N PRO A 97 -1.27 25.40 17.44
CA PRO A 97 -1.82 24.55 16.40
C PRO A 97 -1.79 23.09 16.87
N SER A 98 -2.79 22.31 16.46
CA SER A 98 -2.80 20.86 16.71
C SER A 98 -1.68 20.18 15.92
N LYS A 99 -1.06 19.16 16.50
CA LYS A 99 -0.07 18.36 15.78
C LYS A 99 -0.76 17.66 14.59
N PRO A 100 -0.32 17.89 13.34
CA PRO A 100 -0.95 17.26 12.20
C PRO A 100 -0.76 15.74 12.23
N LYS A 101 -1.75 15.03 11.68
CA LYS A 101 -1.70 13.58 11.55
C LYS A 101 -0.86 13.23 10.32
N VAL A 102 0.09 12.34 10.49
CA VAL A 102 0.96 11.90 9.39
C VAL A 102 0.13 11.34 8.23
N VAL A 103 0.35 11.86 7.04
CA VAL A 103 -0.22 11.37 5.78
C VAL A 103 0.92 10.85 4.92
N LYS A 104 0.69 9.73 4.22
CA LYS A 104 1.66 9.13 3.32
C LYS A 104 1.13 9.10 1.90
N GLN A 105 2.04 9.29 0.93
CA GLN A 105 1.72 9.12 -0.48
C GLN A 105 1.25 7.71 -0.76
N ARG A 106 0.08 7.57 -1.42
CA ARG A 106 -0.48 6.28 -1.83
C ARG A 106 0.00 5.89 -3.21
N ASN A 107 0.37 4.64 -3.35
CA ASN A 107 0.66 4.02 -4.64
C ASN A 107 0.06 2.61 -4.65
N LEU A 108 -1.09 2.45 -5.28
CA LEU A 108 -1.84 1.19 -5.27
C LEU A 108 -1.24 0.15 -6.23
N ALA A 109 -0.59 0.59 -7.31
CA ALA A 109 0.09 -0.29 -8.25
C ALA A 109 1.45 -0.69 -7.72
N LEU A 110 1.63 -1.97 -7.44
CA LEU A 110 2.87 -2.53 -6.96
C LEU A 110 3.51 -3.42 -8.03
N THR A 111 4.81 -3.33 -8.17
CA THR A 111 5.60 -4.27 -8.98
C THR A 111 6.01 -5.46 -8.11
N GLY A 112 6.27 -6.61 -8.71
CA GLY A 112 6.81 -7.78 -8.00
C GLY A 112 8.20 -7.54 -7.40
N ASN A 113 8.92 -6.52 -7.86
CA ASN A 113 10.28 -6.21 -7.42
C ASN A 113 10.30 -5.21 -6.24
N VAL A 114 9.60 -5.53 -5.16
CA VAL A 114 9.62 -4.75 -3.90
C VAL A 114 10.18 -5.60 -2.76
N THR A 115 10.93 -5.00 -1.85
CA THR A 115 11.38 -5.71 -0.64
C THR A 115 10.21 -5.93 0.32
N GLN A 116 10.31 -6.92 1.19
CA GLN A 116 9.29 -7.20 2.22
C GLN A 116 8.97 -5.95 3.06
N ALA A 117 9.97 -5.25 3.55
CA ALA A 117 9.77 -4.05 4.37
C ALA A 117 9.06 -2.93 3.59
N ARG A 118 9.41 -2.75 2.32
CA ARG A 118 8.75 -1.76 1.45
C ARG A 118 7.31 -2.16 1.13
N LEU A 119 7.02 -3.45 0.96
CA LEU A 119 5.65 -3.93 0.78
C LEU A 119 4.78 -3.57 1.99
N VAL A 120 5.24 -3.85 3.21
CA VAL A 120 4.49 -3.52 4.44
C VAL A 120 4.27 -2.01 4.57
N GLU A 121 5.28 -1.20 4.28
CA GLU A 121 5.17 0.27 4.26
C GLU A 121 4.11 0.76 3.26
N LEU A 122 4.09 0.19 2.03
CA LEU A 122 3.11 0.54 1.01
C LEU A 122 1.70 0.10 1.40
N LEU A 123 1.54 -1.09 1.98
CA LEU A 123 0.26 -1.57 2.49
C LEU A 123 -0.30 -0.66 3.58
N GLU A 124 0.57 -0.14 4.47
CA GLU A 124 0.18 0.83 5.49
C GLU A 124 -0.25 2.18 4.86
N ALA A 125 0.55 2.71 3.93
CA ALA A 125 0.26 3.98 3.27
C ALA A 125 -1.04 3.91 2.44
N ASN A 126 -1.29 2.79 1.79
CA ASN A 126 -2.44 2.57 0.91
C ASN A 126 -3.76 2.35 1.67
N TYR A 127 -3.71 1.93 2.93
CA TYR A 127 -4.94 1.67 3.69
C TYR A 127 -5.88 2.90 3.69
N PRO A 128 -7.19 2.75 3.50
CA PRO A 128 -7.99 1.51 3.42
C PRO A 128 -8.14 0.91 2.01
N TYR A 129 -7.47 1.45 1.00
CA TYR A 129 -7.54 0.95 -0.37
C TYR A 129 -6.79 -0.36 -0.53
N THR A 130 -7.18 -1.16 -1.53
CA THR A 130 -6.48 -2.40 -1.87
C THR A 130 -5.28 -2.09 -2.74
N SER A 131 -4.10 -2.53 -2.32
CA SER A 131 -2.91 -2.56 -3.17
C SER A 131 -3.04 -3.66 -4.21
N CYS A 132 -2.53 -3.44 -5.42
CA CYS A 132 -2.56 -4.41 -6.50
C CYS A 132 -1.14 -4.69 -6.99
N MET A 133 -0.64 -5.89 -6.74
CA MET A 133 0.64 -6.35 -7.29
C MET A 133 0.37 -7.13 -8.56
N VAL A 134 0.89 -6.64 -9.68
CA VAL A 134 0.79 -7.31 -10.99
C VAL A 134 2.17 -7.51 -11.55
N ASP A 135 2.50 -8.75 -11.88
CA ASP A 135 3.76 -9.07 -12.55
C ASP A 135 3.57 -10.16 -13.60
N THR A 136 4.21 -9.99 -14.76
CA THR A 136 4.19 -10.95 -15.87
C THR A 136 5.41 -11.86 -15.90
N GLU A 137 6.36 -11.63 -15.02
CA GLU A 137 7.60 -12.41 -14.85
C GLU A 137 7.57 -13.13 -13.49
N MET A 138 6.61 -14.05 -13.34
CA MET A 138 6.35 -14.77 -12.09
C MET A 138 7.61 -15.41 -11.50
N GLU A 139 8.50 -15.95 -12.33
CA GLU A 139 9.73 -16.61 -11.89
C GLU A 139 10.64 -15.66 -11.12
N THR A 140 10.74 -14.40 -11.58
CA THR A 140 11.52 -13.37 -10.89
C THR A 140 10.93 -13.07 -9.51
N VAL A 141 9.61 -12.92 -9.43
CA VAL A 141 8.89 -12.66 -8.18
C VAL A 141 9.03 -13.83 -7.21
N LEU A 142 8.85 -15.07 -7.68
CA LEU A 142 9.00 -16.28 -6.85
C LEU A 142 10.43 -16.46 -6.36
N SER A 143 11.45 -16.13 -7.18
CA SER A 143 12.84 -16.18 -6.75
C SER A 143 13.12 -15.20 -5.59
N MET A 144 12.53 -14.01 -5.62
CA MET A 144 12.64 -13.04 -4.54
C MET A 144 11.96 -13.56 -3.25
N PHE A 145 10.79 -14.17 -3.37
CA PHE A 145 10.09 -14.75 -2.21
C PHE A 145 10.91 -15.83 -1.52
N SER A 146 11.71 -16.61 -2.28
CA SER A 146 12.56 -17.65 -1.73
C SER A 146 13.85 -17.12 -1.09
N GLN A 147 14.35 -15.97 -1.53
CA GLN A 147 15.61 -15.41 -1.01
C GLN A 147 15.45 -14.71 0.35
N ASP A 148 14.27 -14.23 0.70
CA ASP A 148 14.03 -13.44 1.92
C ASP A 148 13.64 -14.28 3.13
N PHE A 149 14.22 -15.50 3.28
CA PHE A 149 14.06 -16.40 4.44
C PHE A 149 12.61 -16.58 4.91
N GLY A 150 11.67 -16.65 3.98
CA GLY A 150 10.25 -16.88 4.27
C GLY A 150 9.47 -15.67 4.80
N LYS A 151 10.11 -14.55 5.09
CA LYS A 151 9.43 -13.34 5.59
C LYS A 151 8.44 -12.75 4.59
N TYR A 152 8.78 -12.83 3.29
CA TYR A 152 7.90 -12.35 2.24
C TYR A 152 6.63 -13.20 2.15
N ASN A 153 6.76 -14.52 2.23
CA ASN A 153 5.63 -15.45 2.24
C ASN A 153 4.72 -15.22 3.45
N ASP A 154 5.27 -14.91 4.62
CA ASP A 154 4.49 -14.58 5.81
C ASP A 154 3.62 -13.33 5.56
N VAL A 155 4.19 -12.26 4.97
CA VAL A 155 3.44 -11.04 4.63
C VAL A 155 2.33 -11.35 3.63
N LEU A 156 2.58 -12.15 2.59
CA LEU A 156 1.56 -12.49 1.59
C LEU A 156 0.43 -13.32 2.21
N ASN A 157 0.76 -14.33 3.02
CA ASN A 157 -0.23 -15.17 3.68
C ASN A 157 -1.09 -14.38 4.66
N LYS A 158 -0.47 -13.55 5.50
CA LYS A 158 -1.19 -12.68 6.42
C LYS A 158 -2.07 -11.66 5.69
N SER A 159 -1.56 -11.10 4.57
CA SER A 159 -2.37 -10.18 3.76
C SER A 159 -3.56 -10.87 3.10
N TYR A 160 -3.41 -12.13 2.70
CA TYR A 160 -4.51 -12.94 2.16
C TYR A 160 -5.61 -13.19 3.20
N HIS A 161 -5.22 -13.45 4.44
CA HIS A 161 -6.15 -13.68 5.56
C HIS A 161 -6.57 -12.40 6.27
N HIS A 162 -6.12 -11.23 5.82
CA HIS A 162 -6.32 -9.94 6.48
C HIS A 162 -5.83 -9.89 7.93
N GLU A 163 -4.81 -10.68 8.24
CA GLU A 163 -4.16 -10.71 9.55
C GLU A 163 -3.16 -9.55 9.69
N PRO A 164 -2.90 -9.06 10.90
CA PRO A 164 -1.94 -7.99 11.11
C PRO A 164 -0.55 -8.34 10.61
N VAL A 165 0.06 -7.41 9.90
CA VAL A 165 1.45 -7.50 9.41
C VAL A 165 2.26 -6.37 10.01
N ASP A 166 3.43 -6.69 10.52
CA ASP A 166 4.39 -5.71 11.00
C ASP A 166 5.77 -5.89 10.34
N SER A 167 6.48 -4.81 10.25
CA SER A 167 7.88 -4.79 9.82
C SER A 167 8.64 -3.74 10.61
N SER A 168 9.80 -4.10 11.12
CA SER A 168 10.67 -3.20 11.83
C SER A 168 12.07 -3.25 11.23
N THR A 169 12.55 -2.12 10.74
CA THR A 169 13.91 -1.99 10.20
C THR A 169 14.63 -0.83 10.88
N LYS A 170 15.96 -0.95 11.00
CA LYS A 170 16.78 0.09 11.61
C LYS A 170 16.73 1.42 10.86
N SER A 171 16.54 1.37 9.54
CA SER A 171 16.56 2.54 8.65
C SER A 171 15.20 3.20 8.44
N SER A 172 14.11 2.41 8.41
CA SER A 172 12.78 2.89 8.02
C SER A 172 11.79 2.96 9.19
N GLY A 173 12.21 2.54 10.39
CA GLY A 173 11.32 2.51 11.55
C GLY A 173 10.44 1.26 11.61
N SER A 174 9.34 1.35 12.35
CA SER A 174 8.37 0.28 12.53
C SER A 174 7.07 0.62 11.81
N PHE A 175 6.61 -0.30 10.97
CA PHE A 175 5.34 -0.24 10.25
C PHE A 175 4.43 -1.34 10.73
N MET A 176 3.14 -1.05 10.90
CA MET A 176 2.14 -2.03 11.30
C MET A 176 0.84 -1.80 10.54
N VAL A 177 0.42 -2.78 9.81
CA VAL A 177 -0.88 -2.81 9.11
C VAL A 177 -1.79 -3.77 9.82
N LYS A 178 -2.84 -3.26 10.44
CA LYS A 178 -3.80 -4.10 11.20
C LYS A 178 -4.63 -5.00 10.31
N ARG A 179 -4.93 -4.56 9.09
CA ARG A 179 -5.75 -5.27 8.13
C ARG A 179 -5.26 -4.95 6.71
N PRO A 180 -4.22 -5.63 6.24
CA PRO A 180 -3.69 -5.41 4.91
C PRO A 180 -4.69 -5.85 3.84
N ASN A 181 -4.78 -5.08 2.75
CA ASN A 181 -5.57 -5.40 1.58
C ASN A 181 -4.64 -5.47 0.37
N LEU A 182 -4.42 -6.67 -0.14
CA LEU A 182 -3.53 -6.93 -1.27
C LEU A 182 -4.25 -7.82 -2.29
N ALA A 183 -4.34 -7.39 -3.53
CA ALA A 183 -4.67 -8.24 -4.67
C ALA A 183 -3.36 -8.61 -5.39
N LEU A 184 -3.22 -9.87 -5.79
CA LEU A 184 -2.02 -10.40 -6.41
C LEU A 184 -2.37 -11.06 -7.75
N LEU A 185 -1.74 -10.62 -8.83
CA LEU A 185 -1.85 -11.22 -10.15
C LEU A 185 -0.47 -11.48 -10.73
N LEU A 186 -0.04 -12.71 -10.69
CA LEU A 186 1.23 -13.14 -11.26
C LEU A 186 0.97 -13.98 -12.52
N SER A 187 1.81 -13.81 -13.51
CA SER A 187 1.79 -14.69 -14.68
C SER A 187 3.20 -15.07 -15.12
N GLY A 188 3.34 -16.31 -15.58
CA GLY A 188 4.63 -16.86 -15.96
C GLY A 188 4.51 -18.15 -16.77
N THR A 189 5.62 -18.80 -17.06
CA THR A 189 5.70 -20.08 -17.80
C THR A 189 5.77 -21.27 -16.85
#